data_b8e7e2c52e94c4f9fc63ad0b62a88c28
#
_entry.id   b8e7e2c52e94c4f9fc63ad0b62a88c28
#
_cell.length_a   1.000
_cell.length_b   1.000
_cell.length_c   1.000
_cell.angle_alpha   90.00
_cell.angle_beta   90.00
_cell.angle_gamma   90.00
#
_symmetry.space_group_name_H-M   'P 1'
#
loop_
_entity.id
_entity.type
_entity.pdbx_description
1 polymer ?
#
loop_
_entity_poly.entity_id
_entity_poly.type
_entity_poly.pdbx_seq_one_letter_code
_entity_poly.pdbx_strand_id
1 'polypeptide(L)'
;MTMNLHTILKSVEKPGRYTGGEWGQTIKDKNAVDVRFAFCFPDNYEIGMSNLGIRILYGVLNNEENVWCERAYAPWPDMEEKMREYGIPLYAHESGDPLSDFDIVGFTLQYELCYTNVLNMLELGGIPLLASERGENDPIIIGGGPCAYNAEPIADFFDVLDIGEGEEMLPRFTRMYAKMKREGASRAEILRATSHLDGFYVPALYEVEYGADGTISSFEPKYDDIPRTVQKQIIADLDSVYFPDKFVMPYIETVHDRIVPEV
;
A
#
# COMPACT_ATOMS: atom_id res chain seq x y z
N MET A 1 -24.98 -19.30 3.90
CA MET A 1 -24.75 -19.89 2.56
C MET A 1 -23.63 -19.09 1.93
N THR A 2 -22.45 -19.63 1.79
CA THR A 2 -21.31 -18.93 1.19
C THR A 2 -21.58 -18.82 -0.31
N MET A 3 -21.95 -17.64 -0.78
CA MET A 3 -22.19 -17.40 -2.21
C MET A 3 -20.83 -17.37 -2.91
N ASN A 4 -20.70 -18.08 -4.02
CA ASN A 4 -19.44 -18.12 -4.78
C ASN A 4 -19.19 -16.74 -5.41
N LEU A 5 -17.97 -16.21 -5.29
CA LEU A 5 -17.52 -14.93 -5.87
C LEU A 5 -17.96 -14.78 -7.35
N HIS A 6 -17.84 -15.85 -8.14
CA HIS A 6 -18.30 -15.85 -9.53
C HIS A 6 -19.79 -15.51 -9.71
N THR A 7 -20.64 -15.89 -8.76
CA THR A 7 -22.07 -15.54 -8.78
C THR A 7 -22.29 -14.07 -8.44
N ILE A 8 -21.52 -13.56 -7.49
CA ILE A 8 -21.57 -12.15 -7.08
C ILE A 8 -21.11 -11.24 -8.25
N LEU A 9 -20.03 -11.60 -8.92
CA LEU A 9 -19.52 -10.85 -10.05
C LEU A 9 -20.53 -10.71 -11.22
N LYS A 10 -21.49 -11.62 -11.32
CA LYS A 10 -22.59 -11.49 -12.31
C LYS A 10 -23.66 -10.44 -11.94
N SER A 11 -23.67 -10.00 -10.67
CA SER A 11 -24.65 -9.04 -10.16
C SER A 11 -24.12 -7.62 -10.00
N VAL A 12 -22.82 -7.39 -10.27
CA VAL A 12 -22.23 -6.07 -10.21
C VAL A 12 -22.13 -5.42 -11.58
N GLU A 13 -22.07 -4.10 -11.61
CA GLU A 13 -22.12 -3.29 -12.84
C GLU A 13 -20.95 -3.60 -13.81
N LYS A 14 -19.74 -3.73 -13.29
CA LYS A 14 -18.51 -3.97 -14.08
C LYS A 14 -17.66 -5.08 -13.44
N PRO A 15 -17.97 -6.36 -13.71
CA PRO A 15 -17.22 -7.48 -13.12
C PRO A 15 -15.71 -7.45 -13.39
N GLY A 16 -15.30 -6.88 -14.53
CA GLY A 16 -13.89 -6.76 -14.91
C GLY A 16 -13.03 -5.92 -13.97
N ARG A 17 -13.65 -5.15 -13.06
CA ARG A 17 -12.95 -4.45 -11.98
C ARG A 17 -12.37 -5.38 -10.92
N TYR A 18 -12.81 -6.64 -10.86
CA TYR A 18 -12.62 -7.53 -9.71
C TYR A 18 -12.08 -8.92 -10.08
N THR A 19 -11.87 -9.17 -11.36
CA THR A 19 -11.55 -10.53 -11.84
C THR A 19 -10.08 -10.87 -11.81
N GLY A 20 -9.18 -9.88 -11.86
CA GLY A 20 -7.76 -10.15 -12.09
C GLY A 20 -7.51 -10.91 -13.40
N GLY A 21 -6.34 -11.54 -13.54
CA GLY A 21 -6.00 -12.37 -14.72
C GLY A 21 -5.62 -11.55 -15.94
N GLU A 22 -5.34 -10.24 -15.77
CA GLU A 22 -5.00 -9.35 -16.87
C GLU A 22 -3.67 -9.75 -17.54
N TRP A 23 -3.61 -9.54 -18.84
CA TRP A 23 -2.36 -9.75 -19.57
C TRP A 23 -1.26 -8.83 -19.06
N GLY A 24 -0.09 -9.40 -18.83
CA GLY A 24 1.08 -8.68 -18.30
C GLY A 24 1.13 -8.57 -16.79
N GLN A 25 0.15 -9.11 -16.03
CA GLN A 25 0.27 -9.21 -14.58
C GLN A 25 1.41 -10.16 -14.18
N THR A 26 2.05 -9.88 -13.05
CA THR A 26 3.11 -10.73 -12.50
C THR A 26 2.52 -11.75 -11.54
N ILE A 27 2.74 -13.02 -11.81
CA ILE A 27 2.36 -14.12 -10.89
C ILE A 27 3.62 -14.79 -10.38
N LYS A 28 3.75 -14.88 -9.07
CA LYS A 28 4.81 -15.63 -8.39
C LYS A 28 4.19 -16.72 -7.49
N ASP A 29 4.98 -17.69 -7.11
CA ASP A 29 4.59 -18.65 -6.08
C ASP A 29 4.69 -18.00 -4.70
N LYS A 30 3.57 -17.86 -4.01
CA LYS A 30 3.50 -17.24 -2.68
C LYS A 30 4.33 -17.97 -1.62
N ASN A 31 4.68 -19.21 -1.85
CA ASN A 31 5.54 -20.00 -0.95
C ASN A 31 7.03 -19.85 -1.29
N ALA A 32 7.36 -19.27 -2.42
CA ALA A 32 8.73 -19.06 -2.89
C ALA A 32 9.25 -17.63 -2.67
N VAL A 33 8.39 -16.70 -2.23
CA VAL A 33 8.76 -15.32 -1.92
C VAL A 33 8.86 -15.09 -0.41
N ASP A 34 9.72 -14.18 -0.01
CA ASP A 34 9.88 -13.79 1.40
C ASP A 34 8.83 -12.76 1.83
N VAL A 35 8.39 -11.92 0.88
CA VAL A 35 7.48 -10.79 1.14
C VAL A 35 6.34 -10.78 0.13
N ARG A 36 5.13 -10.75 0.64
CA ARG A 36 3.93 -10.43 -0.13
C ARG A 36 3.52 -8.98 0.13
N PHE A 37 3.45 -8.20 -0.92
CA PHE A 37 3.11 -6.78 -0.87
C PHE A 37 1.79 -6.54 -1.61
N ALA A 38 0.75 -6.08 -0.92
CA ALA A 38 -0.48 -5.62 -1.57
C ALA A 38 -0.38 -4.11 -1.82
N PHE A 39 -0.30 -3.70 -3.09
CA PHE A 39 -0.27 -2.29 -3.46
C PHE A 39 -1.68 -1.80 -3.75
N CYS A 40 -2.21 -1.00 -2.83
CA CYS A 40 -3.58 -0.51 -2.82
C CYS A 40 -3.68 0.89 -3.42
N PHE A 41 -4.61 1.06 -4.36
CA PHE A 41 -5.01 2.37 -4.85
C PHE A 41 -6.38 2.73 -4.25
N PRO A 42 -6.49 3.80 -3.43
CA PRO A 42 -7.72 4.10 -2.69
C PRO A 42 -8.76 4.83 -3.56
N ASP A 43 -8.97 4.33 -4.76
CA ASP A 43 -10.02 4.71 -5.69
C ASP A 43 -10.36 3.49 -6.57
N ASN A 44 -11.34 3.63 -7.45
CA ASN A 44 -11.79 2.54 -8.29
C ASN A 44 -10.70 2.05 -9.27
N TYR A 45 -10.93 0.85 -9.82
CA TYR A 45 -10.04 0.19 -10.76
C TYR A 45 -9.64 1.06 -11.96
N GLU A 46 -10.60 1.78 -12.58
CA GLU A 46 -10.34 2.57 -13.79
C GLU A 46 -9.37 3.73 -13.54
N ILE A 47 -9.47 4.36 -12.36
CA ILE A 47 -8.56 5.44 -11.96
C ILE A 47 -7.20 4.85 -11.58
N GLY A 48 -7.18 3.80 -10.76
CA GLY A 48 -5.95 3.15 -10.33
C GLY A 48 -5.14 2.57 -11.47
N MET A 49 -5.79 1.89 -12.42
CA MET A 49 -5.13 1.37 -13.63
C MET A 49 -4.63 2.46 -14.58
N SER A 50 -5.10 3.69 -14.43
CA SER A 50 -4.63 4.85 -15.19
C SER A 50 -3.45 5.56 -14.53
N ASN A 51 -3.15 5.28 -13.25
CA ASN A 51 -2.09 5.94 -12.49
C ASN A 51 -0.70 5.37 -12.85
N LEU A 52 0.22 6.23 -13.30
CA LEU A 52 1.56 5.80 -13.68
C LEU A 52 2.39 5.35 -12.47
N GLY A 53 2.29 6.03 -11.34
CA GLY A 53 3.05 5.70 -10.14
C GLY A 53 2.82 4.27 -9.65
N ILE A 54 1.54 3.82 -9.61
CA ILE A 54 1.28 2.42 -9.23
C ILE A 54 1.88 1.42 -10.22
N ARG A 55 1.89 1.75 -11.52
CA ARG A 55 2.48 0.89 -12.55
C ARG A 55 4.00 0.78 -12.41
N ILE A 56 4.67 1.90 -12.12
CA ILE A 56 6.12 1.94 -11.88
C ILE A 56 6.43 1.12 -10.63
N LEU A 57 5.83 1.43 -9.49
CA LEU A 57 6.14 0.79 -8.22
C LEU A 57 5.76 -0.69 -8.17
N TYR A 58 4.66 -1.08 -8.84
CA TYR A 58 4.33 -2.48 -9.06
C TYR A 58 5.44 -3.24 -9.80
N GLY A 59 6.00 -2.64 -10.85
CA GLY A 59 7.11 -3.21 -11.60
C GLY A 59 8.40 -3.24 -10.79
N VAL A 60 8.74 -2.14 -10.10
CA VAL A 60 9.89 -2.04 -9.21
C VAL A 60 9.90 -3.16 -8.18
N LEU A 61 8.80 -3.35 -7.46
CA LEU A 61 8.68 -4.39 -6.44
C LEU A 61 8.70 -5.79 -7.03
N ASN A 62 8.08 -6.00 -8.19
CA ASN A 62 8.06 -7.32 -8.84
C ASN A 62 9.39 -7.69 -9.51
N ASN A 63 10.30 -6.72 -9.74
CA ASN A 63 11.67 -7.00 -10.16
C ASN A 63 12.54 -7.54 -9.01
N GLU A 64 12.12 -7.37 -7.75
CA GLU A 64 12.76 -8.04 -6.62
C GLU A 64 12.39 -9.53 -6.63
N GLU A 65 13.37 -10.42 -6.67
CA GLU A 65 13.17 -11.87 -6.80
C GLU A 65 12.28 -12.41 -5.66
N ASN A 66 12.53 -11.95 -4.44
CA ASN A 66 11.90 -12.45 -3.22
C ASN A 66 10.65 -11.66 -2.80
N VAL A 67 10.15 -10.74 -3.63
CA VAL A 67 8.96 -9.95 -3.36
C VAL A 67 7.90 -10.24 -4.41
N TRP A 68 6.68 -10.47 -3.99
CA TRP A 68 5.53 -10.48 -4.89
C TRP A 68 4.60 -9.33 -4.55
N CYS A 69 4.53 -8.37 -5.46
CA CYS A 69 3.63 -7.23 -5.38
C CYS A 69 2.35 -7.54 -6.16
N GLU A 70 1.22 -7.38 -5.51
CA GLU A 70 -0.11 -7.59 -6.05
C GLU A 70 -0.92 -6.31 -5.92
N ARG A 71 -1.94 -6.11 -6.76
CA ARG A 71 -2.72 -4.86 -6.80
C ARG A 71 -4.08 -5.04 -6.13
N ALA A 72 -4.53 -3.99 -5.46
CA ALA A 72 -5.91 -3.90 -4.96
C ALA A 72 -6.47 -2.49 -5.18
N TYR A 73 -7.77 -2.39 -5.38
CA TYR A 73 -8.48 -1.13 -5.64
C TYR A 73 -9.69 -1.02 -4.72
N ALA A 74 -10.12 0.22 -4.43
CA ALA A 74 -11.36 0.43 -3.71
C ALA A 74 -12.54 -0.13 -4.53
N PRO A 75 -13.43 -0.93 -3.93
CA PRO A 75 -14.57 -1.47 -4.63
C PRO A 75 -15.59 -0.36 -4.91
N TRP A 76 -16.32 -0.50 -6.02
CA TRP A 76 -17.48 0.33 -6.29
C TRP A 76 -18.62 -0.03 -5.31
N PRO A 77 -19.56 0.89 -5.00
CA PRO A 77 -20.56 0.67 -3.98
C PRO A 77 -21.40 -0.61 -4.11
N ASP A 78 -21.70 -1.05 -5.33
CA ASP A 78 -22.45 -2.27 -5.59
C ASP A 78 -21.67 -3.55 -5.19
N MET A 79 -20.38 -3.58 -5.44
CA MET A 79 -19.49 -4.66 -5.01
C MET A 79 -19.23 -4.59 -3.51
N GLU A 80 -19.02 -3.40 -2.95
CA GLU A 80 -18.84 -3.21 -1.52
C GLU A 80 -20.04 -3.72 -0.73
N GLU A 81 -21.27 -3.39 -1.18
CA GLU A 81 -22.49 -3.91 -0.58
C GLU A 81 -22.49 -5.45 -0.54
N LYS A 82 -22.08 -6.09 -1.63
CA LYS A 82 -21.97 -7.56 -1.71
C LYS A 82 -20.87 -8.12 -0.81
N MET A 83 -19.72 -7.46 -0.75
CA MET A 83 -18.63 -7.85 0.15
C MET A 83 -19.11 -7.85 1.60
N ARG A 84 -19.82 -6.80 2.03
CA ARG A 84 -20.40 -6.70 3.39
C ARG A 84 -21.51 -7.71 3.63
N GLU A 85 -22.42 -7.88 2.66
CA GLU A 85 -23.56 -8.82 2.75
C GLU A 85 -23.10 -10.27 2.90
N TYR A 86 -22.07 -10.68 2.17
CA TYR A 86 -21.60 -12.07 2.11
C TYR A 86 -20.31 -12.34 2.92
N GLY A 87 -19.78 -11.33 3.61
CA GLY A 87 -18.55 -11.46 4.39
C GLY A 87 -17.32 -11.80 3.54
N ILE A 88 -17.24 -11.20 2.34
CA ILE A 88 -16.10 -11.36 1.44
C ILE A 88 -15.11 -10.25 1.76
N PRO A 89 -13.88 -10.57 2.19
CA PRO A 89 -12.87 -9.55 2.44
C PRO A 89 -12.38 -8.93 1.13
N LEU A 90 -11.85 -7.69 1.21
CA LEU A 90 -11.14 -7.09 0.09
C LEU A 90 -9.86 -7.90 -0.19
N TYR A 91 -9.62 -8.15 -1.47
CA TYR A 91 -8.58 -9.06 -1.94
C TYR A 91 -7.72 -8.44 -3.04
N ALA A 92 -6.53 -8.99 -3.22
CA ALA A 92 -5.62 -8.63 -4.30
C ALA A 92 -6.03 -9.27 -5.63
N HIS A 93 -5.75 -8.59 -6.74
CA HIS A 93 -6.18 -8.99 -8.09
C HIS A 93 -5.43 -10.20 -8.63
N GLU A 94 -4.15 -10.35 -8.30
CA GLU A 94 -3.31 -11.41 -8.84
C GLU A 94 -3.63 -12.78 -8.23
N SER A 95 -3.69 -12.86 -6.91
CA SER A 95 -3.94 -14.12 -6.18
C SER A 95 -5.40 -14.35 -5.81
N GLY A 96 -6.16 -13.28 -5.59
CA GLY A 96 -7.47 -13.33 -4.95
C GLY A 96 -7.41 -13.53 -3.44
N ASP A 97 -6.22 -13.47 -2.83
CA ASP A 97 -6.06 -13.61 -1.39
C ASP A 97 -6.48 -12.32 -0.66
N PRO A 98 -7.07 -12.40 0.55
CA PRO A 98 -7.44 -11.24 1.37
C PRO A 98 -6.25 -10.35 1.69
N LEU A 99 -6.47 -9.03 1.85
CA LEU A 99 -5.40 -8.09 2.22
C LEU A 99 -4.74 -8.43 3.56
N SER A 100 -5.48 -9.03 4.50
CA SER A 100 -4.94 -9.51 5.79
C SER A 100 -3.91 -10.62 5.68
N ASP A 101 -3.82 -11.31 4.54
CA ASP A 101 -2.86 -12.40 4.31
C ASP A 101 -1.49 -11.91 3.80
N PHE A 102 -1.33 -10.60 3.63
CA PHE A 102 -0.10 -9.99 3.14
C PHE A 102 0.83 -9.60 4.29
N ASP A 103 2.13 -9.48 3.98
CA ASP A 103 3.13 -8.96 4.92
C ASP A 103 3.05 -7.43 5.02
N ILE A 104 2.83 -6.78 3.89
CA ILE A 104 2.80 -5.33 3.75
C ILE A 104 1.61 -4.95 2.88
N VAL A 105 0.86 -3.95 3.32
CA VAL A 105 -0.21 -3.32 2.54
C VAL A 105 0.14 -1.85 2.35
N GLY A 106 0.45 -1.46 1.11
CA GLY A 106 0.88 -0.12 0.76
C GLY A 106 -0.24 0.68 0.08
N PHE A 107 -0.42 1.93 0.48
CA PHE A 107 -1.38 2.85 -0.12
C PHE A 107 -0.69 4.03 -0.79
N THR A 108 -1.15 4.41 -1.98
CA THR A 108 -0.76 5.67 -2.60
C THR A 108 -1.73 6.77 -2.21
N LEU A 109 -1.23 7.81 -1.54
CA LEU A 109 -2.00 8.95 -1.01
C LEU A 109 -1.90 10.14 -1.98
N GLN A 110 -2.74 10.12 -3.02
CA GLN A 110 -2.67 11.11 -4.09
C GLN A 110 -3.32 12.46 -3.72
N TYR A 111 -4.39 12.42 -2.92
CA TYR A 111 -5.14 13.59 -2.44
C TYR A 111 -5.94 13.22 -1.19
N GLU A 112 -6.27 14.20 -0.35
CA GLU A 112 -6.84 13.98 0.99
C GLU A 112 -8.24 13.36 0.96
N LEU A 113 -9.02 13.58 -0.10
CA LEU A 113 -10.35 12.97 -0.24
C LEU A 113 -10.32 11.45 -0.34
N CYS A 114 -9.15 10.85 -0.62
CA CYS A 114 -9.00 9.39 -0.63
C CYS A 114 -8.86 8.76 0.77
N TYR A 115 -8.69 9.54 1.83
CA TYR A 115 -8.45 9.02 3.18
C TYR A 115 -9.57 8.11 3.68
N THR A 116 -10.82 8.49 3.44
CA THR A 116 -11.97 7.64 3.81
C THR A 116 -11.99 6.33 3.05
N ASN A 117 -11.52 6.31 1.80
CA ASN A 117 -11.40 5.07 1.03
C ASN A 117 -10.28 4.18 1.58
N VAL A 118 -9.16 4.75 2.06
CA VAL A 118 -8.11 3.98 2.74
C VAL A 118 -8.70 3.24 3.94
N LEU A 119 -9.44 3.96 4.81
CA LEU A 119 -10.07 3.35 5.98
C LEU A 119 -11.10 2.26 5.59
N ASN A 120 -11.91 2.52 4.58
CA ASN A 120 -12.85 1.54 4.05
C ASN A 120 -12.16 0.28 3.50
N MET A 121 -11.03 0.45 2.79
CA MET A 121 -10.24 -0.68 2.28
C MET A 121 -9.59 -1.50 3.40
N LEU A 122 -9.10 -0.85 4.47
CA LEU A 122 -8.59 -1.54 5.66
C LEU A 122 -9.68 -2.34 6.34
N GLU A 123 -10.86 -1.74 6.57
CA GLU A 123 -12.01 -2.41 7.19
C GLU A 123 -12.47 -3.60 6.36
N LEU A 124 -12.68 -3.42 5.05
CA LEU A 124 -13.05 -4.50 4.13
C LEU A 124 -11.97 -5.58 4.01
N GLY A 125 -10.70 -5.21 4.14
CA GLY A 125 -9.57 -6.13 4.15
C GLY A 125 -9.44 -6.93 5.45
N GLY A 126 -10.26 -6.62 6.47
CA GLY A 126 -10.19 -7.28 7.77
C GLY A 126 -8.97 -6.87 8.61
N ILE A 127 -8.42 -5.68 8.36
CA ILE A 127 -7.24 -5.15 9.03
C ILE A 127 -7.68 -4.11 10.08
N PRO A 128 -7.14 -4.16 11.33
CA PRO A 128 -7.45 -3.15 12.34
C PRO A 128 -7.14 -1.74 11.83
N LEU A 129 -8.06 -0.79 12.03
CA LEU A 129 -7.93 0.56 11.51
C LEU A 129 -6.74 1.29 12.12
N LEU A 130 -6.70 1.34 13.47
CA LEU A 130 -5.64 2.03 14.18
C LEU A 130 -4.34 1.21 14.16
N ALA A 131 -3.22 1.85 13.89
CA ALA A 131 -1.90 1.23 13.94
C ALA A 131 -1.61 0.63 15.33
N SER A 132 -2.12 1.26 16.39
CA SER A 132 -1.96 0.80 17.79
C SER A 132 -2.73 -0.48 18.11
N GLU A 133 -3.70 -0.89 17.30
CA GLU A 133 -4.49 -2.11 17.48
C GLU A 133 -3.90 -3.31 16.73
N ARG A 134 -2.89 -3.10 15.85
CA ARG A 134 -2.27 -4.16 15.06
C ARG A 134 -1.26 -4.95 15.86
N GLY A 135 -1.36 -6.27 15.76
CA GLY A 135 -0.45 -7.23 16.38
C GLY A 135 0.61 -7.78 15.43
N GLU A 136 1.34 -8.78 15.89
CA GLU A 136 2.46 -9.40 15.16
C GLU A 136 2.05 -10.06 13.83
N ASN A 137 0.80 -10.51 13.71
CA ASN A 137 0.31 -11.20 12.52
C ASN A 137 -0.40 -10.27 11.51
N ASP A 138 -0.62 -9.01 11.88
CA ASP A 138 -1.25 -8.06 10.98
C ASP A 138 -0.20 -7.48 10.02
N PRO A 139 -0.59 -7.14 8.77
CA PRO A 139 0.33 -6.52 7.82
C PRO A 139 0.88 -5.19 8.32
N ILE A 140 2.08 -4.82 7.88
CA ILE A 140 2.58 -3.44 8.00
C ILE A 140 1.83 -2.57 7.00
N ILE A 141 1.20 -1.51 7.48
CA ILE A 141 0.49 -0.55 6.64
C ILE A 141 1.41 0.62 6.33
N ILE A 142 1.75 0.77 5.05
CA ILE A 142 2.61 1.86 4.57
C ILE A 142 1.84 2.79 3.64
N GLY A 143 2.07 4.10 3.75
CA GLY A 143 1.49 5.11 2.87
C GLY A 143 2.56 5.99 2.24
N GLY A 144 2.39 6.29 0.95
CA GLY A 144 3.27 7.19 0.22
C GLY A 144 2.53 8.08 -0.77
N GLY A 145 3.26 8.96 -1.43
CA GLY A 145 2.70 9.90 -2.40
C GLY A 145 2.54 11.33 -1.86
N PRO A 146 1.93 12.24 -2.64
CA PRO A 146 1.92 13.68 -2.32
C PRO A 146 1.39 14.02 -0.94
N CYS A 147 0.35 13.34 -0.45
CA CYS A 147 -0.25 13.64 0.85
C CYS A 147 0.57 13.11 2.04
N ALA A 148 1.55 12.22 1.82
CA ALA A 148 2.44 11.76 2.88
C ALA A 148 3.31 12.89 3.47
N TYR A 149 3.49 14.01 2.74
CA TYR A 149 4.17 15.20 3.24
C TYR A 149 3.42 15.93 4.36
N ASN A 150 2.11 15.71 4.47
CA ASN A 150 1.28 16.18 5.58
C ASN A 150 0.66 14.95 6.26
N ALA A 151 1.48 14.19 6.95
CA ALA A 151 1.15 12.87 7.45
C ALA A 151 0.16 12.86 8.63
N GLU A 152 0.23 13.86 9.51
CA GLU A 152 -0.47 13.85 10.80
C GLU A 152 -1.99 13.63 10.72
N PRO A 153 -2.74 14.18 9.75
CA PRO A 153 -4.18 13.91 9.66
C PRO A 153 -4.57 12.44 9.50
N ILE A 154 -3.64 11.58 9.07
CA ILE A 154 -3.88 10.14 8.84
C ILE A 154 -2.86 9.23 9.55
N ALA A 155 -1.96 9.81 10.33
CA ALA A 155 -0.84 9.10 10.97
C ALA A 155 -1.28 7.94 11.87
N ASP A 156 -2.38 8.08 12.60
CA ASP A 156 -2.89 7.04 13.51
C ASP A 156 -3.27 5.73 12.79
N PHE A 157 -3.50 5.78 11.48
CA PHE A 157 -3.92 4.65 10.67
C PHE A 157 -2.77 3.97 9.92
N PHE A 158 -1.57 4.56 9.95
CA PHE A 158 -0.39 4.04 9.27
C PHE A 158 0.70 3.61 10.24
N ASP A 159 1.34 2.50 9.95
CA ASP A 159 2.55 2.07 10.65
C ASP A 159 3.76 2.85 10.16
N VAL A 160 3.79 3.14 8.86
CA VAL A 160 4.90 3.79 8.17
C VAL A 160 4.35 4.73 7.10
N LEU A 161 4.97 5.91 6.97
CA LEU A 161 4.75 6.80 5.84
C LEU A 161 6.08 7.05 5.12
N ASP A 162 6.10 6.89 3.80
CA ASP A 162 7.26 7.15 2.97
C ASP A 162 7.21 8.57 2.39
N ILE A 163 8.28 9.33 2.66
CA ILE A 163 8.42 10.74 2.29
C ILE A 163 9.46 10.85 1.17
N GLY A 164 9.00 10.76 -0.06
CA GLY A 164 9.87 10.84 -1.22
C GLY A 164 9.45 9.96 -2.39
N GLU A 165 10.45 9.52 -3.14
CA GLU A 165 10.28 8.73 -4.36
C GLU A 165 10.45 7.25 -4.03
N GLY A 166 9.38 6.48 -4.25
CA GLY A 166 9.26 5.09 -3.78
C GLY A 166 10.13 4.08 -4.53
N GLU A 167 10.64 4.42 -5.71
CA GLU A 167 11.34 3.50 -6.61
C GLU A 167 12.60 2.88 -5.99
N GLU A 168 13.32 3.65 -5.16
CA GLU A 168 14.48 3.15 -4.40
C GLU A 168 14.12 2.78 -2.96
N MET A 169 13.15 3.49 -2.37
CA MET A 169 12.77 3.32 -0.97
C MET A 169 12.09 1.99 -0.73
N LEU A 170 11.07 1.64 -1.52
CA LEU A 170 10.30 0.41 -1.31
C LEU A 170 11.14 -0.87 -1.46
N PRO A 171 12.01 -1.03 -2.47
CA PRO A 171 12.93 -2.17 -2.52
C PRO A 171 13.86 -2.26 -1.31
N ARG A 172 14.38 -1.12 -0.82
CA ARG A 172 15.23 -1.10 0.37
C ARG A 172 14.47 -1.54 1.62
N PHE A 173 13.25 -1.03 1.78
CA PHE A 173 12.37 -1.42 2.89
C PHE A 173 12.00 -2.91 2.82
N THR A 174 11.57 -3.42 1.68
CA THR A 174 11.16 -4.83 1.54
C THR A 174 12.33 -5.81 1.75
N ARG A 175 13.54 -5.47 1.32
CA ARG A 175 14.75 -6.29 1.60
C ARG A 175 15.09 -6.30 3.09
N MET A 176 15.01 -5.16 3.78
CA MET A 176 15.20 -5.09 5.23
C MET A 176 14.11 -5.93 5.95
N TYR A 177 12.85 -5.73 5.58
CA TYR A 177 11.71 -6.47 6.13
C TYR A 177 11.91 -7.99 5.97
N ALA A 178 12.22 -8.46 4.76
CA ALA A 178 12.47 -9.87 4.47
C ALA A 178 13.57 -10.47 5.34
N LYS A 179 14.67 -9.73 5.50
CA LYS A 179 15.78 -10.15 6.38
C LYS A 179 15.32 -10.28 7.82
N MET A 180 14.71 -9.25 8.37
CA MET A 180 14.29 -9.20 9.77
C MET A 180 13.22 -10.24 10.07
N LYS A 181 12.26 -10.45 9.16
CA LYS A 181 11.23 -11.50 9.25
C LYS A 181 11.88 -12.90 9.35
N ARG A 182 12.87 -13.21 8.51
CA ARG A 182 13.60 -14.48 8.57
C ARG A 182 14.40 -14.66 9.88
N GLU A 183 14.87 -13.56 10.45
CA GLU A 183 15.59 -13.55 11.74
C GLU A 183 14.63 -13.62 12.95
N GLY A 184 13.31 -13.58 12.72
CA GLY A 184 12.27 -13.68 13.75
C GLY A 184 12.08 -12.38 14.54
N ALA A 185 12.43 -11.24 13.96
CA ALA A 185 12.23 -9.92 14.57
C ALA A 185 10.73 -9.63 14.78
N SER A 186 10.41 -9.01 15.90
CA SER A 186 9.07 -8.52 16.20
C SER A 186 8.68 -7.33 15.33
N ARG A 187 7.35 -7.08 15.24
CA ARG A 187 6.81 -5.90 14.56
C ARG A 187 7.46 -4.60 15.07
N ALA A 188 7.63 -4.46 16.39
CA ALA A 188 8.22 -3.26 16.99
C ALA A 188 9.68 -3.07 16.56
N GLU A 189 10.48 -4.14 16.47
CA GLU A 189 11.87 -4.09 16.00
C GLU A 189 11.93 -3.71 14.53
N ILE A 190 11.04 -4.23 13.69
CA ILE A 190 10.94 -3.88 12.27
C ILE A 190 10.60 -2.39 12.11
N LEU A 191 9.59 -1.88 12.82
CA LEU A 191 9.20 -0.48 12.77
C LEU A 191 10.33 0.45 13.26
N ARG A 192 11.04 0.05 14.32
CA ARG A 192 12.20 0.82 14.81
C ARG A 192 13.33 0.83 13.78
N ALA A 193 13.64 -0.29 13.16
CA ALA A 193 14.63 -0.36 12.09
C ALA A 193 14.23 0.48 10.87
N THR A 194 12.94 0.51 10.53
CA THR A 194 12.40 1.31 9.43
C THR A 194 12.65 2.80 9.65
N SER A 195 12.51 3.31 10.88
CA SER A 195 12.72 4.73 11.17
C SER A 195 14.16 5.21 10.97
N HIS A 196 15.12 4.30 10.87
CA HIS A 196 16.53 4.59 10.54
C HIS A 196 16.82 4.58 9.03
N LEU A 197 15.86 4.18 8.21
CA LEU A 197 15.96 4.34 6.77
C LEU A 197 15.54 5.76 6.37
N ASP A 198 16.34 6.40 5.53
CA ASP A 198 16.00 7.73 5.02
C ASP A 198 14.65 7.71 4.28
N GLY A 199 13.83 8.72 4.52
CA GLY A 199 12.53 8.90 3.90
C GLY A 199 11.37 8.24 4.63
N PHE A 200 11.60 7.43 5.66
CA PHE A 200 10.52 6.75 6.37
C PHE A 200 10.15 7.43 7.69
N TYR A 201 8.90 7.80 7.82
CA TYR A 201 8.29 8.29 9.04
C TYR A 201 7.46 7.16 9.68
N VAL A 202 7.75 6.86 10.95
CA VAL A 202 7.03 5.85 11.75
C VAL A 202 6.30 6.57 12.86
N PRO A 203 5.00 6.91 12.71
CA PRO A 203 4.26 7.78 13.65
C PRO A 203 4.31 7.31 15.09
N ALA A 204 4.23 6.00 15.32
CA ALA A 204 4.26 5.40 16.67
C ALA A 204 5.52 5.73 17.48
N LEU A 205 6.61 6.15 16.84
CA LEU A 205 7.89 6.49 17.48
C LEU A 205 8.03 7.98 17.82
N TYR A 206 7.01 8.79 17.55
CA TYR A 206 6.98 10.22 17.86
C TYR A 206 5.84 10.56 18.81
N GLU A 207 6.04 11.63 19.56
CA GLU A 207 5.03 12.24 20.42
C GLU A 207 4.67 13.60 19.82
N VAL A 208 3.39 13.77 19.51
CA VAL A 208 2.86 14.99 18.91
C VAL A 208 1.91 15.64 19.90
N GLU A 209 2.19 16.87 20.32
CA GLU A 209 1.32 17.64 21.18
C GLU A 209 0.61 18.73 20.39
N TYR A 210 -0.66 18.94 20.72
CA TYR A 210 -1.49 19.97 20.08
C TYR A 210 -1.80 21.10 21.06
N GLY A 211 -1.72 22.33 20.57
CA GLY A 211 -2.19 23.51 21.28
C GLY A 211 -3.71 23.56 21.40
N ALA A 212 -4.23 24.47 22.22
CA ALA A 212 -5.65 24.66 22.41
C ALA A 212 -6.40 25.09 21.12
N ASP A 213 -5.68 25.61 20.16
CA ASP A 213 -6.17 25.99 18.82
C ASP A 213 -6.09 24.88 17.78
N GLY A 214 -5.64 23.68 18.18
CA GLY A 214 -5.48 22.50 17.30
C GLY A 214 -4.20 22.53 16.46
N THR A 215 -3.31 23.49 16.62
CA THR A 215 -2.00 23.49 15.95
C THR A 215 -1.02 22.57 16.68
N ILE A 216 -0.05 22.00 15.96
CA ILE A 216 1.03 21.21 16.57
C ILE A 216 1.91 22.14 17.38
N SER A 217 2.01 21.90 18.69
CA SER A 217 2.84 22.65 19.63
C SER A 217 4.20 22.00 19.89
N SER A 218 4.28 20.67 19.79
CA SER A 218 5.50 19.88 19.94
C SER A 218 5.47 18.68 19.04
N PHE A 219 6.63 18.30 18.48
CA PHE A 219 6.84 17.11 17.67
C PHE A 219 8.24 16.55 18.02
N GLU A 220 8.29 15.52 18.85
CA GLU A 220 9.55 14.99 19.34
C GLU A 220 9.59 13.46 19.23
N PRO A 221 10.77 12.87 18.95
CA PRO A 221 10.93 11.42 19.00
C PRO A 221 10.82 10.92 20.43
N LYS A 222 10.18 9.76 20.63
CA LYS A 222 10.03 9.12 21.95
C LYS A 222 11.33 8.51 22.50
N TYR A 223 12.33 8.31 21.64
CA TYR A 223 13.60 7.66 22.00
C TYR A 223 14.77 8.44 21.39
N ASP A 224 15.89 8.44 22.08
CA ASP A 224 17.10 9.22 21.71
C ASP A 224 17.74 8.79 20.38
N ASP A 225 17.53 7.53 19.96
CA ASP A 225 18.06 6.98 18.69
C ASP A 225 17.15 7.24 17.48
N ILE A 226 15.92 7.72 17.69
CA ILE A 226 15.00 8.03 16.58
C ILE A 226 15.34 9.40 15.99
N PRO A 227 15.45 9.51 14.64
CA PRO A 227 15.76 10.78 14.00
C PRO A 227 14.72 11.86 14.31
N ARG A 228 15.17 13.08 14.66
CA ARG A 228 14.26 14.23 14.88
C ARG A 228 13.58 14.73 13.62
N THR A 229 14.16 14.44 12.47
CA THR A 229 13.66 14.87 11.16
C THR A 229 13.73 13.71 10.18
N VAL A 230 12.71 13.55 9.37
CA VAL A 230 12.71 12.59 8.27
C VAL A 230 13.22 13.30 7.01
N GLN A 231 14.34 12.82 6.47
CA GLN A 231 14.92 13.39 5.26
C GLN A 231 14.18 12.87 4.04
N LYS A 232 13.55 13.77 3.27
CA LYS A 232 12.93 13.42 1.98
C LYS A 232 13.93 12.70 1.08
N GLN A 233 13.52 11.59 0.48
CA GLN A 233 14.29 10.91 -0.54
C GLN A 233 13.96 11.46 -1.93
N ILE A 234 15.02 11.73 -2.70
CA ILE A 234 14.95 12.23 -4.07
C ILE A 234 15.86 11.35 -4.91
N ILE A 235 15.36 10.87 -6.03
CA ILE A 235 16.15 10.14 -7.02
C ILE A 235 17.09 11.14 -7.70
N ALA A 236 18.39 10.87 -7.62
CA ALA A 236 19.41 11.76 -8.18
C ALA A 236 19.52 11.64 -9.71
N ASP A 237 19.19 10.47 -10.25
CA ASP A 237 19.29 10.15 -11.67
C ASP A 237 18.10 9.29 -12.10
N LEU A 238 17.11 9.93 -12.74
CA LEU A 238 15.89 9.26 -13.22
C LEU A 238 16.18 8.23 -14.32
N ASP A 239 17.27 8.38 -15.08
CA ASP A 239 17.65 7.42 -16.13
C ASP A 239 18.13 6.07 -15.53
N SER A 240 18.49 6.05 -14.25
CA SER A 240 18.95 4.85 -13.55
C SER A 240 17.83 4.02 -12.92
N VAL A 241 16.62 4.57 -12.78
CA VAL A 241 15.50 3.87 -12.15
C VAL A 241 14.68 3.08 -13.16
N TYR A 242 14.01 2.06 -12.62
CA TYR A 242 13.12 1.24 -13.42
C TYR A 242 11.95 2.05 -13.98
N PHE A 243 11.73 1.94 -15.27
CA PHE A 243 10.51 2.36 -15.92
C PHE A 243 9.91 1.16 -16.66
N PRO A 244 8.61 0.86 -16.52
CA PRO A 244 8.03 -0.34 -17.09
C PRO A 244 8.01 -0.29 -18.63
N ASP A 245 8.58 -1.31 -19.26
CA ASP A 245 8.49 -1.60 -20.70
C ASP A 245 7.25 -2.46 -21.04
N LYS A 246 6.66 -3.09 -20.02
CA LYS A 246 5.45 -3.90 -20.10
C LYS A 246 4.46 -3.46 -19.03
N PHE A 247 3.24 -3.17 -19.48
CA PHE A 247 2.15 -2.77 -18.60
C PHE A 247 1.14 -3.88 -18.45
N VAL A 248 0.51 -3.93 -17.28
CA VAL A 248 -0.70 -4.74 -17.11
C VAL A 248 -1.82 -4.11 -17.95
N MET A 249 -2.43 -4.91 -18.82
CA MET A 249 -3.46 -4.44 -19.74
C MET A 249 -4.85 -4.64 -19.12
N PRO A 250 -5.60 -3.56 -18.88
CA PRO A 250 -6.94 -3.67 -18.29
C PRO A 250 -7.92 -4.38 -19.25
N TYR A 251 -8.86 -5.14 -18.67
CA TYR A 251 -9.93 -5.78 -19.44
C TYR A 251 -11.10 -4.84 -19.75
N ILE A 252 -11.16 -3.71 -19.08
CA ILE A 252 -12.20 -2.69 -19.25
C ILE A 252 -11.56 -1.36 -19.63
N GLU A 253 -12.33 -0.46 -20.21
CA GLU A 253 -11.91 0.89 -20.53
C GLU A 253 -11.51 1.64 -19.25
N THR A 254 -10.34 2.26 -19.27
CA THR A 254 -9.79 3.05 -18.18
C THR A 254 -9.85 4.55 -18.51
N VAL A 255 -9.58 5.41 -17.52
CA VAL A 255 -9.65 6.87 -17.69
C VAL A 255 -8.56 7.36 -18.66
N HIS A 256 -7.37 6.77 -18.58
CA HIS A 256 -6.23 7.09 -19.44
C HIS A 256 -5.65 5.81 -20.05
N ASP A 257 -5.70 5.73 -21.37
CA ASP A 257 -5.18 4.62 -22.20
C ASP A 257 -3.86 4.98 -22.91
N ARG A 258 -3.27 6.12 -22.59
CA ARG A 258 -2.08 6.69 -23.24
C ARG A 258 -0.82 6.34 -22.48
N ILE A 259 0.31 6.24 -23.23
CA ILE A 259 1.64 6.23 -22.65
C ILE A 259 1.94 7.65 -22.18
N VAL A 260 2.28 7.79 -20.90
CA VAL A 260 2.69 9.06 -20.28
C VAL A 260 4.16 8.89 -19.90
N PRO A 261 5.12 9.37 -20.74
CA PRO A 261 6.52 9.39 -20.33
C PRO A 261 6.74 10.49 -19.30
N GLU A 262 7.46 10.18 -18.24
CA GLU A 262 8.05 11.19 -17.36
C GLU A 262 9.34 11.71 -17.99
N VAL A 263 9.54 13.03 -17.99
CA VAL A 263 10.71 13.73 -18.50
C VAL A 263 11.29 14.68 -17.48
#